data_3f7d7c16100ba98baf8a68d63e8ef7aa
#
_entry.id   3f7d7c16100ba98baf8a68d63e8ef7aa
#
_cell.length_a   1.000
_cell.length_b   1.000
_cell.length_c   1.000
_cell.angle_alpha   90.00
_cell.angle_beta   90.00
_cell.angle_gamma   90.00
#
_symmetry.space_group_name_H-M   'P 1'
#
loop_
_entity.id
_entity.type
_entity.pdbx_description
1 polymer ?
#
loop_
_entity_poly.entity_id
_entity_poly.type
_entity_poly.pdbx_seq_one_letter_code
_entity_poly.pdbx_strand_id
1 'polypeptide(L)'
;MGDAGEGLIDAEARIQERMEDLERERSQKNARPIRDPELVRALEGLRLARTELVRQLASTHHDRRKAQLAQAIEEIDRRMKATDVKMALPKA
;
A
#
# COMPACT_ATOMS: atom_id res chain seq x y z
N MET A 1 3.62 -51.85 -16.31
CA MET A 1 2.77 -50.93 -17.03
C MET A 1 1.89 -50.07 -16.13
N GLY A 2 1.93 -50.22 -14.84
CA GLY A 2 1.26 -49.34 -13.88
C GLY A 2 1.89 -47.97 -13.75
N ASP A 3 3.14 -47.80 -14.13
CA ASP A 3 3.92 -46.60 -13.93
C ASP A 3 3.39 -45.38 -14.72
N ALA A 4 2.84 -45.61 -15.91
CA ALA A 4 2.29 -44.54 -16.73
C ALA A 4 1.01 -43.94 -16.11
N GLY A 5 0.21 -44.78 -15.43
CA GLY A 5 -1.00 -44.31 -14.73
C GLY A 5 -0.67 -43.53 -13.46
N GLU A 6 0.33 -43.96 -12.72
CA GLU A 6 0.77 -43.27 -11.49
C GLU A 6 1.38 -41.91 -11.80
N GLY A 7 2.16 -41.80 -12.88
CA GLY A 7 2.71 -40.53 -13.30
C GLY A 7 1.65 -39.48 -13.68
N LEU A 8 0.54 -39.93 -14.30
CA LEU A 8 -0.56 -39.06 -14.65
C LEU A 8 -1.30 -38.55 -13.41
N ILE A 9 -1.51 -39.41 -12.43
CA ILE A 9 -2.17 -39.07 -11.17
C ILE A 9 -1.32 -38.01 -10.40
N ASP A 10 -0.02 -38.20 -10.35
CA ASP A 10 0.89 -37.24 -9.71
C ASP A 10 0.88 -35.88 -10.40
N ALA A 11 0.82 -35.88 -11.73
CA ALA A 11 0.75 -34.63 -12.50
C ALA A 11 -0.56 -33.88 -12.25
N GLU A 12 -1.68 -34.59 -12.17
CA GLU A 12 -2.98 -33.98 -11.84
C GLU A 12 -2.98 -33.43 -10.41
N ALA A 13 -2.43 -34.16 -9.45
CA ALA A 13 -2.33 -33.71 -8.05
C ALA A 13 -1.51 -32.42 -7.95
N ARG A 14 -0.40 -32.32 -8.67
CA ARG A 14 0.46 -31.12 -8.69
C ARG A 14 -0.25 -29.93 -9.32
N ILE A 15 -0.97 -30.15 -10.41
CA ILE A 15 -1.75 -29.11 -11.06
C ILE A 15 -2.83 -28.60 -10.12
N GLN A 16 -3.51 -29.50 -9.42
CA GLN A 16 -4.57 -29.16 -8.49
C GLN A 16 -4.04 -28.37 -7.30
N GLU A 17 -2.92 -28.77 -6.71
CA GLU A 17 -2.26 -28.02 -5.63
C GLU A 17 -1.90 -26.61 -6.08
N ARG A 18 -1.37 -26.47 -7.29
CA ARG A 18 -0.99 -25.17 -7.82
C ARG A 18 -2.20 -24.27 -8.06
N MET A 19 -3.31 -24.85 -8.53
CA MET A 19 -4.57 -24.12 -8.69
C MET A 19 -5.13 -23.65 -7.34
N GLU A 20 -5.08 -24.49 -6.33
CA GLU A 20 -5.50 -24.15 -4.97
C GLU A 20 -4.65 -23.03 -4.38
N ASP A 21 -3.33 -23.09 -4.59
CA ASP A 21 -2.42 -22.04 -4.15
C ASP A 21 -2.72 -20.70 -4.84
N LEU A 22 -2.98 -20.72 -6.13
CA LEU A 22 -3.36 -19.54 -6.89
C LEU A 22 -4.70 -18.94 -6.43
N GLU A 23 -5.66 -19.80 -6.11
CA GLU A 23 -6.95 -19.37 -5.56
C GLU A 23 -6.79 -18.75 -4.18
N ARG A 24 -5.94 -19.32 -3.33
CA ARG A 24 -5.64 -18.74 -2.02
C ARG A 24 -4.99 -17.37 -2.15
N GLU A 25 -4.03 -17.23 -3.05
CA GLU A 25 -3.39 -15.93 -3.32
C GLU A 25 -4.41 -14.89 -3.80
N ARG A 26 -5.32 -15.28 -4.70
CA ARG A 26 -6.41 -14.42 -5.16
C ARG A 26 -7.32 -14.02 -4.03
N SER A 27 -7.72 -14.98 -3.19
CA SER A 27 -8.57 -14.71 -2.04
C SER A 27 -7.91 -13.76 -1.05
N GLN A 28 -6.62 -13.93 -0.81
CA GLN A 28 -5.86 -13.04 0.06
C GLN A 28 -5.77 -11.63 -0.52
N LYS A 29 -5.55 -11.50 -1.82
CA LYS A 29 -5.55 -10.20 -2.50
C LYS A 29 -6.92 -9.54 -2.46
N ASN A 30 -7.98 -10.32 -2.64
CA ASN A 30 -9.35 -9.82 -2.60
C ASN A 30 -9.84 -9.54 -1.18
N ALA A 31 -9.27 -10.23 -0.18
CA ALA A 31 -9.59 -10.00 1.22
C ALA A 31 -8.94 -8.73 1.78
N ARG A 32 -7.93 -8.18 1.10
CA ARG A 32 -7.38 -6.89 1.47
C ARG A 32 -8.45 -5.83 1.24
N PRO A 33 -8.67 -4.90 2.21
CA PRO A 33 -9.61 -3.83 1.99
C PRO A 33 -9.27 -3.11 0.69
N ILE A 34 -10.28 -2.97 -0.17
CA ILE A 34 -10.11 -2.24 -1.42
C ILE A 34 -9.79 -0.81 -1.04
N ARG A 35 -8.56 -0.39 -1.25
CA ARG A 35 -8.15 0.98 -0.99
C ARG A 35 -8.80 1.89 -2.01
N ASP A 36 -9.44 2.94 -1.52
CA ASP A 36 -10.00 3.96 -2.38
C ASP A 36 -8.87 4.62 -3.17
N PRO A 37 -8.90 4.59 -4.52
CA PRO A 37 -7.84 5.19 -5.32
C PRO A 37 -7.64 6.69 -5.06
N GLU A 38 -8.70 7.41 -4.72
CA GLU A 38 -8.61 8.83 -4.38
C GLU A 38 -7.83 9.06 -3.10
N LEU A 39 -8.04 8.22 -2.08
CA LEU A 39 -7.31 8.29 -0.83
C LEU A 39 -5.83 7.93 -1.02
N VAL A 40 -5.56 6.93 -1.84
CA VAL A 40 -4.17 6.55 -2.17
C VAL A 40 -3.45 7.70 -2.87
N ARG A 41 -4.09 8.34 -3.84
CA ARG A 41 -3.51 9.50 -4.53
C ARG A 41 -3.31 10.67 -3.60
N ALA A 42 -4.27 10.94 -2.73
CA ALA A 42 -4.16 12.00 -1.73
C ALA A 42 -2.97 11.75 -0.81
N LEU A 43 -2.81 10.53 -0.32
CA LEU A 43 -1.68 10.15 0.53
C LEU A 43 -0.34 10.31 -0.19
N GLU A 44 -0.24 9.88 -1.43
CA GLU A 44 0.97 10.05 -2.23
C GLU A 44 1.30 11.52 -2.46
N GLY A 45 0.30 12.33 -2.78
CA GLY A 45 0.47 13.77 -2.93
C GLY A 45 0.98 14.42 -1.66
N LEU A 46 0.44 14.03 -0.51
CA LEU A 46 0.89 14.52 0.80
C LEU A 46 2.33 14.09 1.10
N ARG A 47 2.70 12.86 0.79
CA ARG A 47 4.08 12.37 0.97
C ARG A 47 5.08 13.15 0.12
N LEU A 48 4.73 13.41 -1.13
CA LEU A 48 5.57 14.19 -2.03
C LEU A 48 5.73 15.63 -1.55
N ALA A 49 4.63 16.25 -1.13
CA ALA A 49 4.65 17.62 -0.56
C ALA A 49 5.51 17.67 0.70
N ARG A 50 5.39 16.66 1.57
CA ARG A 50 6.20 16.57 2.79
C ARG A 50 7.69 16.49 2.46
N THR A 51 8.05 15.65 1.51
CA THR A 51 9.44 15.48 1.07
C THR A 51 10.01 16.80 0.58
N GLU A 52 9.25 17.54 -0.23
CA GLU A 52 9.69 18.83 -0.75
C GLU A 52 9.84 19.88 0.37
N LEU A 53 8.91 19.92 1.32
CA LEU A 53 8.99 20.85 2.45
C LEU A 53 10.17 20.53 3.37
N VAL A 54 10.44 19.27 3.63
CA VAL A 54 11.60 18.83 4.42
C VAL A 54 12.89 19.25 3.72
N ARG A 55 12.94 19.11 2.41
CA ARG A 55 14.10 19.52 1.62
C ARG A 55 14.31 21.04 1.69
N GLN A 56 13.25 21.83 1.57
CA GLN A 56 13.31 23.28 1.70
C GLN A 56 13.75 23.68 3.11
N LEU A 57 13.22 23.01 4.14
CA LEU A 57 13.61 23.26 5.53
C LEU A 57 15.10 23.03 5.74
N ALA A 58 15.66 21.97 5.16
CA ALA A 58 17.08 21.65 5.26
C ALA A 58 17.97 22.67 4.55
N SER A 59 17.46 23.33 3.49
CA SER A 59 18.23 24.26 2.68
C SER A 59 18.05 25.74 3.04
N THR A 60 17.05 26.09 3.86
CA THR A 60 16.81 27.48 4.24
C THR A 60 17.59 27.87 5.49
N HIS A 61 18.05 29.13 5.53
CA HIS A 61 18.75 29.70 6.67
C HIS A 61 17.93 30.76 7.42
N HIS A 62 16.73 31.07 6.94
CA HIS A 62 15.85 32.05 7.57
C HIS A 62 14.98 31.41 8.64
N ASP A 63 15.11 31.88 9.88
CA ASP A 63 14.40 31.32 11.03
C ASP A 63 12.88 31.38 10.88
N ARG A 64 12.36 32.51 10.37
CA ARG A 64 10.92 32.66 10.14
C ARG A 64 10.42 31.65 9.11
N ARG A 65 11.17 31.45 8.04
CA ARG A 65 10.81 30.48 7.01
C ARG A 65 10.90 29.04 7.54
N LYS A 66 11.91 28.75 8.36
CA LYS A 66 12.02 27.43 9.04
C LYS A 66 10.78 27.15 9.87
N ALA A 67 10.32 28.13 10.65
CA ALA A 67 9.12 27.98 11.48
C ALA A 67 7.87 27.73 10.61
N GLN A 68 7.72 28.46 9.52
CA GLN A 68 6.60 28.28 8.58
C GLN A 68 6.63 26.90 7.93
N LEU A 69 7.81 26.45 7.50
CA LEU A 69 7.98 25.13 6.88
C LEU A 69 7.70 24.02 7.89
N ALA A 70 8.15 24.16 9.12
CA ALA A 70 7.88 23.19 10.19
C ALA A 70 6.37 23.07 10.45
N GLN A 71 5.65 24.19 10.51
CA GLN A 71 4.19 24.20 10.67
C GLN A 71 3.49 23.52 9.50
N ALA A 72 3.95 23.78 8.28
CA ALA A 72 3.39 23.15 7.08
C ALA A 72 3.60 21.63 7.10
N ILE A 73 4.77 21.17 7.53
CA ILE A 73 5.06 19.74 7.67
C ILE A 73 4.15 19.11 8.72
N GLU A 74 3.95 19.74 9.87
CA GLU A 74 3.03 19.26 10.90
C GLU A 74 1.59 19.13 10.37
N GLU A 75 1.13 20.11 9.61
CA GLU A 75 -0.19 20.07 8.99
C GLU A 75 -0.32 18.91 8.01
N ILE A 76 0.71 18.68 7.19
CA ILE A 76 0.73 17.54 6.27
C ILE A 76 0.71 16.23 7.03
N ASP A 77 1.47 16.10 8.11
CA ASP A 77 1.47 14.90 8.94
C ASP A 77 0.09 14.61 9.52
N ARG A 78 -0.63 15.63 9.97
CA ARG A 78 -2.01 15.49 10.45
C ARG A 78 -2.94 15.00 9.33
N ARG A 79 -2.82 15.56 8.14
CA ARG A 79 -3.63 15.15 6.98
C ARG A 79 -3.32 13.71 6.55
N MET A 80 -2.05 13.32 6.60
CA MET A 80 -1.64 11.94 6.31
C MET A 80 -2.26 10.96 7.31
N LYS A 81 -2.23 11.28 8.59
CA LYS A 81 -2.89 10.46 9.62
C LYS A 81 -4.39 10.35 9.38
N ALA A 82 -5.04 11.47 9.07
CA ALA A 82 -6.47 11.48 8.79
C ALA A 82 -6.81 10.64 7.56
N THR A 83 -5.97 10.68 6.53
CA THR A 83 -6.12 9.88 5.33
C THR A 83 -5.94 8.39 5.63
N ASP A 84 -4.92 8.03 6.41
CA ASP A 84 -4.67 6.65 6.84
C ASP A 84 -5.87 6.09 7.63
N VAL A 85 -6.45 6.89 8.51
CA VAL A 85 -7.65 6.49 9.27
C VAL A 85 -8.81 6.21 8.32
N LYS A 86 -9.04 7.08 7.33
CA LYS A 86 -10.09 6.88 6.32
C LYS A 86 -9.85 5.61 5.50
N MET A 87 -8.60 5.33 5.16
CA MET A 87 -8.24 4.11 4.41
C MET A 87 -8.45 2.85 5.23
N ALA A 88 -8.31 2.93 6.55
CA ALA A 88 -8.50 1.81 7.46
C ALA A 88 -9.98 1.52 7.75
N LEU A 89 -10.89 2.50 7.51
CA LEU A 89 -12.32 2.32 7.73
C LEU A 89 -12.91 1.41 6.65
N PRO A 90 -13.73 0.40 7.04
CA PRO A 90 -14.40 -0.42 6.06
C PRO A 90 -15.40 0.44 5.27
N LYS A 91 -15.46 0.23 3.96
CA LYS A 91 -16.49 0.84 3.13
C LYS A 91 -17.85 0.24 3.53
N ALA A 92 -18.73 1.09 3.99
CA ALA A 92 -20.11 0.70 4.26
C ALA A 92 -20.83 0.35 2.96
#